data_b57dabaefc2a0976ae24eaccc977a997
#
_entry.id   b57dabaefc2a0976ae24eaccc977a997
#
_cell.length_a   1.000
_cell.length_b   1.000
_cell.length_c   1.000
_cell.angle_alpha   90.00
_cell.angle_beta   90.00
_cell.angle_gamma   90.00
#
_symmetry.space_group_name_H-M   'P 1'
#
loop_
_entity.id
_entity.type
_entity.pdbx_description
1 polymer ?
#
loop_
_entity_poly.entity_id
_entity_poly.type
_entity_poly.pdbx_seq_one_letter_code
_entity_poly.pdbx_strand_id
1 'polypeptide(L)'
;EHLERAIEIIRSLTGERPLGWYTGRTSERTRALVAAEGGFLYDADDYNDDLPFWTEVDGKSHLVVPYTLDNNDMRFASPQGFNSGDQFYSYLRDAFDVLYAEGEHTPRMMSVGLHCRLVGRPGRLAALARFIEHTRRFDHVWYCRRIDIARHWRAVHPVVAS
;
A
#
# COMPACT_ATOMS: atom_id res chain seq x y z
N GLU A 1 21.12 7.26 -10.14
CA GLU A 1 20.83 8.62 -10.61
C GLU A 1 19.36 9.00 -10.35
N HIS A 2 18.35 8.38 -10.99
CA HIS A 2 16.93 8.78 -10.79
C HIS A 2 16.46 8.61 -9.34
N LEU A 3 16.82 7.52 -8.70
CA LEU A 3 16.50 7.21 -7.32
C LEU A 3 17.12 8.24 -6.36
N GLU A 4 18.39 8.51 -6.48
CA GLU A 4 19.13 9.50 -5.68
C GLU A 4 18.54 10.90 -5.86
N ARG A 5 18.27 11.29 -7.10
CA ARG A 5 17.63 12.58 -7.41
C ARG A 5 16.24 12.70 -6.78
N ALA A 6 15.43 11.62 -6.78
CA ALA A 6 14.13 11.62 -6.12
C ALA A 6 14.27 11.81 -4.60
N ILE A 7 15.25 11.14 -3.98
CA ILE A 7 15.53 11.30 -2.55
C ILE A 7 15.92 12.74 -2.22
N GLU A 8 16.81 13.35 -3.00
CA GLU A 8 17.27 14.73 -2.82
C GLU A 8 16.11 15.72 -2.95
N ILE A 9 15.28 15.60 -3.99
CA ILE A 9 14.13 16.47 -4.20
C ILE A 9 13.13 16.34 -3.03
N ILE A 10 12.75 15.13 -2.64
CA ILE A 10 11.82 14.92 -1.55
C ILE A 10 12.39 15.49 -0.25
N ARG A 11 13.66 15.21 0.05
CA ARG A 11 14.32 15.76 1.24
C ARG A 11 14.38 17.28 1.24
N SER A 12 14.65 17.90 0.10
CA SER A 12 14.72 19.36 0.00
C SER A 12 13.36 20.04 0.23
N LEU A 13 12.26 19.36 -0.17
CA LEU A 13 10.91 19.89 -0.05
C LEU A 13 10.25 19.61 1.31
N THR A 14 10.58 18.48 1.93
CA THR A 14 9.90 18.01 3.15
C THR A 14 10.77 18.07 4.41
N GLY A 15 12.08 18.26 4.26
CA GLY A 15 13.05 18.17 5.34
C GLY A 15 13.49 16.75 5.69
N GLU A 16 12.82 15.72 5.18
CA GLU A 16 13.06 14.32 5.49
C GLU A 16 13.30 13.48 4.22
N ARG A 17 14.16 12.48 4.33
CA ARG A 17 14.29 11.50 3.24
C ARG A 17 13.09 10.55 3.19
N PRO A 18 12.70 10.08 2.00
CA PRO A 18 11.70 9.01 1.90
C PRO A 18 12.27 7.69 2.48
N LEU A 19 11.45 6.98 3.25
CA LEU A 19 11.81 5.69 3.87
C LEU A 19 11.13 4.49 3.19
N GLY A 20 10.27 4.72 2.23
CA GLY A 20 9.61 3.70 1.42
C GLY A 20 9.66 4.06 -0.05
N TRP A 21 9.60 3.05 -0.90
CA TRP A 21 9.64 3.21 -2.35
C TRP A 21 8.42 2.56 -3.01
N TYR A 22 7.89 3.22 -4.03
CA TYR A 22 6.88 2.68 -4.92
C TYR A 22 7.05 3.29 -6.32
N THR A 23 7.23 2.45 -7.32
CA THR A 23 7.40 2.88 -8.73
C THR A 23 6.10 2.76 -9.53
N GLY A 24 5.33 1.70 -9.30
CA GLY A 24 4.13 1.36 -10.07
C GLY A 24 4.40 0.92 -11.52
N ARG A 25 5.63 1.04 -11.99
CA ARG A 25 6.14 0.57 -13.28
C ARG A 25 7.56 0.05 -13.10
N THR A 26 7.66 -1.11 -12.50
CA THR A 26 8.93 -1.74 -12.17
C THR A 26 9.65 -2.29 -13.40
N SER A 27 10.96 -2.40 -13.30
CA SER A 27 11.81 -3.25 -14.12
C SER A 27 12.38 -4.38 -13.26
N GLU A 28 12.95 -5.39 -13.87
CA GLU A 28 13.64 -6.49 -13.16
C GLU A 28 14.73 -6.00 -12.18
N ARG A 29 15.29 -4.81 -12.42
CA ARG A 29 16.35 -4.21 -11.60
C ARG A 29 15.82 -3.26 -10.51
N THR A 30 14.55 -2.89 -10.52
CA THR A 30 14.02 -1.85 -9.62
C THR A 30 14.26 -2.22 -8.15
N ARG A 31 13.85 -3.40 -7.71
CA ARG A 31 14.01 -3.85 -6.31
C ARG A 31 15.47 -3.96 -5.90
N ALA A 32 16.33 -4.48 -6.77
CA ALA A 32 17.77 -4.56 -6.51
C ALA A 32 18.39 -3.17 -6.30
N LEU A 33 18.02 -2.18 -7.11
CA LEU A 33 18.50 -0.81 -6.96
C LEU A 33 17.99 -0.15 -5.67
N VAL A 34 16.72 -0.38 -5.31
CA VAL A 34 16.12 0.13 -4.06
C VAL A 34 16.79 -0.50 -2.84
N ALA A 35 17.00 -1.81 -2.84
CA ALA A 35 17.68 -2.53 -1.77
C ALA A 35 19.17 -2.15 -1.65
N ALA A 36 19.85 -1.95 -2.79
CA ALA A 36 21.26 -1.56 -2.82
C ALA A 36 21.50 -0.14 -2.28
N GLU A 37 20.55 0.78 -2.45
CA GLU A 37 20.62 2.14 -1.89
C GLU A 37 20.68 2.12 -0.36
N GLY A 38 20.01 1.16 0.28
CA GLY A 38 20.17 0.81 1.69
C GLY A 38 19.46 1.71 2.71
N GLY A 39 18.87 2.81 2.30
CA GLY A 39 18.17 3.72 3.20
C GLY A 39 16.64 3.57 3.20
N PHE A 40 16.08 2.74 2.33
CA PHE A 40 14.66 2.42 2.34
C PHE A 40 14.36 1.27 3.30
N LEU A 41 13.33 1.42 4.10
CA LEU A 41 12.86 0.38 5.02
C LEU A 41 12.02 -0.68 4.32
N TYR A 42 11.38 -0.32 3.20
CA TYR A 42 10.52 -1.21 2.41
C TYR A 42 10.35 -0.69 0.98
N ASP A 43 9.96 -1.56 0.08
CA ASP A 43 9.26 -1.19 -1.16
C ASP A 43 7.80 -1.67 -1.14
N ALA A 44 6.99 -1.13 -2.05
CA ALA A 44 5.58 -1.49 -2.22
C ALA A 44 5.27 -1.96 -3.65
N ASP A 45 6.28 -2.32 -4.42
CA ASP A 45 6.18 -2.72 -5.82
C ASP A 45 5.91 -4.23 -5.96
N ASP A 46 4.92 -4.73 -5.21
CA ASP A 46 4.44 -6.09 -5.30
C ASP A 46 2.93 -6.17 -5.07
N TYR A 47 2.29 -7.20 -5.60
CA TYR A 47 0.83 -7.40 -5.59
C TYR A 47 0.45 -8.83 -5.26
N ASN A 48 1.40 -9.65 -4.83
CA ASN A 48 1.23 -11.10 -4.69
C ASN A 48 0.75 -11.54 -3.31
N ASP A 49 0.66 -10.61 -2.35
CA ASP A 49 0.23 -10.91 -0.98
C ASP A 49 -0.57 -9.74 -0.38
N ASP A 50 -1.36 -10.01 0.64
CA ASP A 50 -2.11 -9.03 1.42
C ASP A 50 -1.35 -8.56 2.66
N LEU A 51 -0.30 -9.27 3.09
CA LEU A 51 0.52 -8.92 4.24
C LEU A 51 1.96 -8.57 3.83
N PRO A 52 2.68 -7.78 4.64
CA PRO A 52 4.10 -7.58 4.43
C PRO A 52 4.86 -8.89 4.50
N PHE A 53 5.94 -8.99 3.75
CA PHE A 53 6.81 -10.15 3.75
C PHE A 53 8.27 -9.76 3.50
N TRP A 54 9.16 -10.64 3.96
CA TRP A 54 10.59 -10.52 3.68
C TRP A 54 10.94 -11.26 2.40
N THR A 55 11.78 -10.64 1.59
CA THR A 55 12.42 -11.28 0.42
C THR A 55 13.92 -11.08 0.49
N GLU A 56 14.65 -11.90 -0.22
CA GLU A 56 16.10 -11.74 -0.37
C GLU A 56 16.43 -11.03 -1.67
N VAL A 57 17.30 -10.04 -1.60
CA VAL A 57 17.80 -9.29 -2.75
C VAL A 57 19.31 -9.16 -2.63
N ASP A 58 20.06 -9.80 -3.52
CA ASP A 58 21.53 -9.82 -3.52
C ASP A 58 22.12 -10.19 -2.13
N GLY A 59 21.58 -11.23 -1.50
CA GLY A 59 22.01 -11.72 -0.19
C GLY A 59 21.60 -10.83 0.99
N LYS A 60 20.73 -9.84 0.78
CA LYS A 60 20.22 -8.95 1.84
C LYS A 60 18.71 -9.12 2.00
N SER A 61 18.25 -9.18 3.23
CA SER A 61 16.81 -9.19 3.52
C SER A 61 16.20 -7.82 3.24
N HIS A 62 15.16 -7.80 2.45
CA HIS A 62 14.41 -6.62 2.07
C HIS A 62 12.92 -6.80 2.38
N LEU A 63 12.30 -5.78 2.99
CA LEU A 63 10.88 -5.82 3.34
C LEU A 63 10.03 -5.32 2.17
N VAL A 64 8.98 -6.08 1.85
CA VAL A 64 7.93 -5.67 0.93
C VAL A 64 6.66 -5.40 1.72
N VAL A 65 6.04 -4.24 1.51
CA VAL A 65 4.70 -3.92 1.99
C VAL A 65 3.81 -3.84 0.75
N PRO A 66 3.08 -4.90 0.40
CA PRO A 66 2.39 -5.00 -0.89
C PRO A 66 1.40 -3.87 -1.15
N TYR A 67 1.22 -3.54 -2.42
CA TYR A 67 0.19 -2.64 -2.91
C TYR A 67 -0.96 -3.44 -3.49
N THR A 68 -2.07 -2.77 -3.85
CA THR A 68 -3.22 -3.44 -4.45
C THR A 68 -3.60 -2.86 -5.81
N LEU A 69 -3.97 -3.73 -6.73
CA LEU A 69 -4.66 -3.38 -7.97
C LEU A 69 -6.17 -3.61 -7.86
N ASP A 70 -6.60 -4.35 -6.86
CA ASP A 70 -7.97 -4.77 -6.67
C ASP A 70 -8.84 -3.64 -6.09
N ASN A 71 -8.51 -3.18 -4.88
CA ASN A 71 -9.18 -2.06 -4.21
C ASN A 71 -8.63 -0.72 -4.71
N ASN A 72 -8.80 -0.44 -6.00
CA ASN A 72 -8.15 0.69 -6.65
C ASN A 72 -9.14 1.47 -7.51
N ASP A 73 -9.19 2.79 -7.34
CA ASP A 73 -10.07 3.68 -8.10
C ASP A 73 -9.73 3.76 -9.59
N MET A 74 -8.54 3.25 -9.99
CA MET A 74 -8.19 3.13 -11.40
C MET A 74 -9.20 2.27 -12.18
N ARG A 75 -9.91 1.38 -11.52
CA ARG A 75 -11.00 0.59 -12.10
C ARG A 75 -12.16 1.43 -12.63
N PHE A 76 -12.28 2.70 -12.25
CA PHE A 76 -13.19 3.64 -12.92
C PHE A 76 -12.76 4.01 -14.34
N ALA A 77 -11.50 3.79 -14.68
CA ALA A 77 -10.93 4.12 -15.98
C ALA A 77 -10.58 2.88 -16.82
N SER A 78 -10.88 1.68 -16.33
CA SER A 78 -10.61 0.42 -17.02
C SER A 78 -11.91 -0.22 -17.54
N PRO A 79 -11.87 -0.95 -18.67
CA PRO A 79 -12.99 -1.77 -19.12
C PRO A 79 -13.44 -2.74 -18.02
N GLN A 80 -14.75 -2.96 -17.87
CA GLN A 80 -15.34 -3.83 -16.85
C GLN A 80 -14.99 -3.46 -15.40
N GLY A 81 -14.60 -2.21 -15.18
CA GLY A 81 -14.35 -1.66 -13.86
C GLY A 81 -15.61 -1.07 -13.20
N PHE A 82 -15.44 -0.05 -12.36
CA PHE A 82 -16.55 0.60 -11.67
C PHE A 82 -17.26 1.61 -12.59
N ASN A 83 -18.58 1.46 -12.75
CA ASN A 83 -19.41 2.39 -13.51
C ASN A 83 -20.07 3.46 -12.62
N SER A 84 -20.16 3.20 -11.30
CA SER A 84 -20.78 4.12 -10.35
C SER A 84 -20.05 4.13 -9.01
N GLY A 85 -20.27 5.19 -8.22
CA GLY A 85 -19.78 5.25 -6.85
C GLY A 85 -20.31 4.12 -5.97
N ASP A 86 -21.52 3.65 -6.20
CA ASP A 86 -22.11 2.55 -5.43
C ASP A 86 -21.38 1.22 -5.66
N GLN A 87 -20.97 0.94 -6.89
CA GLN A 87 -20.16 -0.24 -7.16
C GLN A 87 -18.80 -0.17 -6.44
N PHE A 88 -18.15 0.99 -6.46
CA PHE A 88 -16.90 1.20 -5.74
C PHE A 88 -17.09 1.02 -4.23
N TYR A 89 -18.09 1.67 -3.65
CA TYR A 89 -18.40 1.54 -2.23
C TYR A 89 -18.69 0.09 -1.84
N SER A 90 -19.57 -0.60 -2.57
CA SER A 90 -19.93 -1.99 -2.24
C SER A 90 -18.74 -2.93 -2.33
N TYR A 91 -17.90 -2.75 -3.34
CA TYR A 91 -16.70 -3.56 -3.51
C TYR A 91 -15.71 -3.38 -2.35
N LEU A 92 -15.42 -2.13 -1.97
CA LEU A 92 -14.53 -1.83 -0.84
C LEU A 92 -15.10 -2.31 0.50
N ARG A 93 -16.42 -2.12 0.70
CA ARG A 93 -17.11 -2.58 1.91
C ARG A 93 -17.02 -4.09 2.06
N ASP A 94 -17.39 -4.82 1.01
CA ASP A 94 -17.42 -6.28 1.04
C ASP A 94 -16.01 -6.86 1.24
N ALA A 95 -14.99 -6.28 0.60
CA ALA A 95 -13.59 -6.64 0.83
C ALA A 95 -13.17 -6.38 2.28
N PHE A 96 -13.52 -5.23 2.84
CA PHE A 96 -13.23 -4.90 4.23
C PHE A 96 -13.92 -5.85 5.19
N ASP A 97 -15.22 -6.13 5.00
CA ASP A 97 -16.01 -6.96 5.89
C ASP A 97 -15.46 -8.40 5.94
N VAL A 98 -15.01 -8.94 4.81
CA VAL A 98 -14.35 -10.25 4.74
C VAL A 98 -13.02 -10.23 5.49
N LEU A 99 -12.14 -9.26 5.18
CA LEU A 99 -10.84 -9.15 5.84
C LEU A 99 -10.97 -8.88 7.35
N TYR A 100 -11.98 -8.11 7.76
CA TYR A 100 -12.25 -7.86 9.17
C TYR A 100 -12.67 -9.15 9.91
N ALA A 101 -13.57 -9.95 9.33
CA ALA A 101 -13.97 -11.23 9.90
C ALA A 101 -12.79 -12.22 9.99
N GLU A 102 -11.95 -12.29 8.97
CA GLU A 102 -10.72 -13.10 9.00
C GLU A 102 -9.71 -12.59 10.04
N GLY A 103 -9.75 -11.29 10.34
CA GLY A 103 -8.91 -10.60 11.32
C GLY A 103 -9.11 -11.09 12.76
N GLU A 104 -10.20 -11.78 13.08
CA GLU A 104 -10.42 -12.43 14.39
C GLU A 104 -9.38 -13.54 14.66
N HIS A 105 -8.81 -14.13 13.63
CA HIS A 105 -7.90 -15.27 13.75
C HIS A 105 -6.47 -14.91 13.37
N THR A 106 -6.31 -14.09 12.36
CA THR A 106 -4.98 -13.69 11.84
C THR A 106 -5.03 -12.24 11.37
N PRO A 107 -3.99 -11.43 11.62
CA PRO A 107 -3.98 -10.05 11.14
C PRO A 107 -4.19 -9.98 9.63
N ARG A 108 -4.90 -8.95 9.21
CA ARG A 108 -5.16 -8.64 7.80
C ARG A 108 -4.76 -7.21 7.50
N MET A 109 -4.38 -6.96 6.27
CA MET A 109 -4.05 -5.62 5.76
C MET A 109 -4.91 -5.33 4.54
N MET A 110 -5.49 -4.14 4.49
CA MET A 110 -6.20 -3.65 3.32
C MET A 110 -5.54 -2.37 2.81
N SER A 111 -5.25 -2.31 1.53
CA SER A 111 -4.83 -1.10 0.85
C SER A 111 -5.91 -0.63 -0.11
N VAL A 112 -6.16 0.67 -0.18
CA VAL A 112 -7.06 1.28 -1.16
C VAL A 112 -6.24 2.24 -2.02
N GLY A 113 -6.12 1.94 -3.31
CA GLY A 113 -5.43 2.77 -4.28
C GLY A 113 -6.29 3.95 -4.72
N LEU A 114 -5.79 5.18 -4.56
CA LEU A 114 -6.55 6.39 -4.89
C LEU A 114 -5.74 7.31 -5.79
N HIS A 115 -6.42 7.85 -6.82
CA HIS A 115 -5.88 8.86 -7.72
C HIS A 115 -6.75 10.11 -7.63
N CYS A 116 -6.17 11.27 -7.30
CA CYS A 116 -6.91 12.52 -7.14
C CYS A 116 -7.80 12.86 -8.35
N ARG A 117 -7.34 12.57 -9.56
CA ARG A 117 -8.12 12.79 -10.82
C ARG A 117 -9.32 11.84 -10.99
N LEU A 118 -9.34 10.71 -10.27
CA LEU A 118 -10.41 9.70 -10.34
C LEU A 118 -11.35 9.83 -9.15
N VAL A 119 -10.88 9.53 -7.94
CA VAL A 119 -11.71 9.58 -6.73
C VAL A 119 -12.15 10.99 -6.37
N GLY A 120 -11.40 12.02 -6.76
CA GLY A 120 -11.73 13.43 -6.50
C GLY A 120 -13.00 13.96 -7.22
N ARG A 121 -13.67 13.14 -8.03
CA ARG A 121 -14.97 13.50 -8.62
C ARG A 121 -16.08 13.36 -7.57
N PRO A 122 -17.04 14.32 -7.47
CA PRO A 122 -17.99 14.39 -6.36
C PRO A 122 -18.71 13.07 -6.06
N GLY A 123 -19.25 12.39 -7.07
CA GLY A 123 -19.96 11.12 -6.88
C GLY A 123 -19.05 9.96 -6.41
N ARG A 124 -17.78 9.96 -6.82
CA ARG A 124 -16.80 8.95 -6.39
C ARG A 124 -16.27 9.27 -5.00
N LEU A 125 -16.05 10.55 -4.70
CA LEU A 125 -15.63 10.99 -3.37
C LEU A 125 -16.69 10.68 -2.32
N ALA A 126 -17.97 10.85 -2.63
CA ALA A 126 -19.08 10.48 -1.75
C ALA A 126 -19.09 8.98 -1.43
N ALA A 127 -18.71 8.13 -2.40
CA ALA A 127 -18.57 6.69 -2.17
C ALA A 127 -17.39 6.35 -1.24
N LEU A 128 -16.26 7.00 -1.42
CA LEU A 128 -15.11 6.86 -0.52
C LEU A 128 -15.44 7.32 0.90
N ALA A 129 -16.16 8.44 1.06
CA ALA A 129 -16.60 8.94 2.36
C ALA A 129 -17.49 7.91 3.08
N ARG A 130 -18.47 7.33 2.38
CA ARG A 130 -19.32 6.25 2.93
C ARG A 130 -18.51 5.03 3.35
N PHE A 131 -17.49 4.67 2.59
CA PHE A 131 -16.60 3.56 2.95
C PHE A 131 -15.81 3.86 4.23
N ILE A 132 -15.24 5.05 4.36
CA ILE A 132 -14.53 5.47 5.57
C ILE A 132 -15.49 5.49 6.78
N GLU A 133 -16.72 5.98 6.61
CA GLU A 133 -17.75 5.96 7.66
C GLU A 133 -18.14 4.54 8.04
N HIS A 134 -18.20 3.61 7.07
CA HIS A 134 -18.47 2.20 7.34
C HIS A 134 -17.37 1.59 8.21
N THR A 135 -16.12 1.71 7.80
CA THR A 135 -14.98 1.11 8.51
C THR A 135 -14.77 1.69 9.91
N ARG A 136 -15.17 2.95 10.15
CA ARG A 136 -15.10 3.58 11.49
C ARG A 136 -16.05 3.02 12.53
N ARG A 137 -16.99 2.17 12.14
CA ARG A 137 -17.93 1.50 13.06
C ARG A 137 -17.35 0.25 13.70
N PHE A 138 -16.17 -0.16 13.27
CA PHE A 138 -15.51 -1.37 13.70
C PHE A 138 -14.35 -1.05 14.63
N ASP A 139 -14.26 -1.78 15.73
CA ASP A 139 -13.13 -1.73 16.65
C ASP A 139 -11.92 -2.47 16.06
N HIS A 140 -10.74 -2.26 16.61
CA HIS A 140 -9.51 -2.95 16.20
C HIS A 140 -9.05 -2.70 14.75
N VAL A 141 -9.52 -1.61 14.14
CA VAL A 141 -9.05 -1.16 12.83
C VAL A 141 -7.95 -0.12 13.00
N TRP A 142 -6.76 -0.45 12.54
CA TRP A 142 -5.62 0.45 12.61
C TRP A 142 -5.47 1.24 11.31
N TYR A 143 -5.82 2.52 11.33
CA TYR A 143 -5.58 3.45 10.22
C TYR A 143 -4.16 3.99 10.32
N CYS A 144 -3.30 3.60 9.42
CA CYS A 144 -1.87 3.89 9.50
C CYS A 144 -1.26 4.20 8.14
N ARG A 145 -0.05 4.76 8.17
CA ARG A 145 0.78 4.93 6.98
C ARG A 145 1.53 3.64 6.69
N ARG A 146 1.94 3.42 5.45
CA ARG A 146 2.76 2.26 5.08
C ARG A 146 4.05 2.16 5.90
N ILE A 147 4.66 3.29 6.22
CA ILE A 147 5.87 3.31 7.07
C ILE A 147 5.60 2.78 8.49
N ASP A 148 4.41 3.01 9.02
CA ASP A 148 4.02 2.52 10.34
C ASP A 148 3.82 0.99 10.30
N ILE A 149 3.23 0.47 9.22
CA ILE A 149 3.15 -0.98 8.95
C ILE A 149 4.57 -1.58 8.84
N ALA A 150 5.44 -0.97 8.04
CA ALA A 150 6.80 -1.47 7.86
C ALA A 150 7.58 -1.52 9.19
N ARG A 151 7.47 -0.50 10.03
CA ARG A 151 8.10 -0.45 11.36
C ARG A 151 7.53 -1.52 12.29
N HIS A 152 6.20 -1.66 12.31
CA HIS A 152 5.54 -2.69 13.10
C HIS A 152 5.98 -4.09 12.67
N TRP A 153 5.94 -4.38 11.37
CA TRP A 153 6.33 -5.69 10.84
C TRP A 153 7.78 -6.05 11.17
N ARG A 154 8.69 -5.09 11.00
CA ARG A 154 10.11 -5.27 11.37
C ARG A 154 10.31 -5.57 12.86
N ALA A 155 9.45 -5.04 13.73
CA ALA A 155 9.52 -5.26 15.17
C ALA A 155 8.96 -6.63 15.59
N VAL A 156 7.83 -7.05 14.98
CA VAL A 156 7.12 -8.28 15.41
C VAL A 156 7.49 -9.52 14.58
N HIS A 157 7.99 -9.30 13.37
CA HIS A 157 8.46 -10.34 12.44
C HIS A 157 9.89 -10.02 11.95
N PRO A 158 10.88 -9.96 12.86
CA PRO A 158 12.24 -9.66 12.46
C PRO A 158 12.80 -10.76 11.56
N VAL A 159 13.76 -10.39 10.72
CA VAL A 159 14.52 -11.39 9.94
C VAL A 159 15.21 -12.34 10.89
N VAL A 160 14.95 -13.63 10.73
CA VAL A 160 15.70 -14.65 11.44
C VAL A 160 17.07 -14.73 10.77
N ALA A 161 18.14 -14.38 11.51
CA ALA A 161 19.49 -14.56 11.03
C ALA A 161 19.73 -16.06 10.83
N SER A 162 20.00 -16.44 9.58
CA SER A 162 20.39 -17.80 9.20
C SER A 162 21.84 -18.07 9.58
#